data_56075fb930c0592cda8ad1ebf0408007
#
_entry.id   56075fb930c0592cda8ad1ebf0408007
#
_cell.length_a   1.000
_cell.length_b   1.000
_cell.length_c   1.000
_cell.angle_alpha   90.00
_cell.angle_beta   90.00
_cell.angle_gamma   90.00
#
_symmetry.space_group_name_H-M   'P 1'
#
loop_
_entity.id
_entity.type
_entity.pdbx_description
1 polymer ?
#
loop_
_entity_poly.entity_id
_entity_poly.type
_entity_poly.pdbx_seq_one_letter_code
_entity_poly.pdbx_strand_id
1 'polypeptide(L)'
;HLRYHIHELSLGSGAVRALTRGDTDNFSPVVLPSGEILFLSTRRGGYHRCGRGPCFVYTLARMGAGGEDPRSVSFHETHEWDPSLLNDGRVVYTRWDYVDRNAVHYQQLWSAFPDGGNARIYYGNNTWNPTGIWEARAIPGSSRIMATAAPHHGMSAGSVILVDTSRGVDGSAPLTRLTPEVRFPESESPLAFGPNPAGYDFDTPSTHSWSSPLVEQWAEQTVPEEEK
;
A
#
# COMPACT_ATOMS: atom_id res chain seq x y z
N HIS A 1 -18.93 -18.73 1.64
CA HIS A 1 -17.86 -17.74 1.64
C HIS A 1 -18.31 -16.57 2.49
N LEU A 2 -17.60 -16.29 3.56
CA LEU A 2 -17.85 -15.10 4.38
C LEU A 2 -17.29 -13.89 3.63
N ARG A 3 -18.06 -12.78 3.63
CA ARG A 3 -17.64 -11.50 3.08
C ARG A 3 -17.33 -10.52 4.20
N TYR A 4 -16.39 -9.63 3.97
CA TYR A 4 -16.12 -8.53 4.88
C TYR A 4 -17.13 -7.40 4.67
N HIS A 5 -17.67 -6.88 5.77
CA HIS A 5 -18.63 -5.78 5.75
C HIS A 5 -18.28 -4.71 6.77
N ILE A 6 -18.58 -3.47 6.41
CA ILE A 6 -18.37 -2.31 7.28
C ILE A 6 -19.58 -2.21 8.22
N HIS A 7 -19.28 -2.03 9.50
CA HIS A 7 -20.27 -1.81 10.54
C HIS A 7 -19.97 -0.53 11.31
N GLU A 8 -21.00 0.13 11.77
CA GLU A 8 -20.95 1.24 12.70
C GLU A 8 -21.27 0.73 14.11
N LEU A 9 -20.46 1.12 15.09
CA LEU A 9 -20.68 0.86 16.51
C LEU A 9 -21.00 2.17 17.22
N SER A 10 -22.17 2.27 17.84
CA SER A 10 -22.50 3.38 18.74
C SER A 10 -21.81 3.18 20.09
N LEU A 11 -20.85 4.02 20.45
CA LEU A 11 -20.14 3.90 21.71
C LEU A 11 -21.04 4.17 22.93
N GLY A 12 -22.10 4.97 22.78
CA GLY A 12 -23.03 5.28 23.87
C GLY A 12 -24.02 4.17 24.20
N SER A 13 -24.49 3.43 23.18
CA SER A 13 -25.51 2.40 23.35
C SER A 13 -24.99 0.96 23.15
N GLY A 14 -23.80 0.79 22.57
CA GLY A 14 -23.27 -0.51 22.15
C GLY A 14 -23.98 -1.09 20.91
N ALA A 15 -24.92 -0.36 20.30
CA ALA A 15 -25.63 -0.83 19.12
C ALA A 15 -24.70 -0.93 17.90
N VAL A 16 -24.80 -2.03 17.16
CA VAL A 16 -24.06 -2.29 15.93
C VAL A 16 -24.99 -2.25 14.73
N ARG A 17 -24.65 -1.48 13.71
CA ARG A 17 -25.38 -1.36 12.45
C ARG A 17 -24.49 -1.72 11.27
N ALA A 18 -24.92 -2.63 10.41
CA ALA A 18 -24.24 -2.94 9.17
C ALA A 18 -24.46 -1.82 8.14
N LEU A 19 -23.37 -1.25 7.63
CA LEU A 19 -23.40 -0.23 6.58
C LEU A 19 -23.29 -0.83 5.18
N THR A 20 -22.64 -1.99 5.04
CA THR A 20 -22.55 -2.72 3.77
C THR A 20 -23.10 -4.13 3.88
N ARG A 21 -23.56 -4.69 2.77
CA ARG A 21 -24.14 -6.03 2.67
C ARG A 21 -23.91 -6.60 1.27
N GLY A 22 -24.26 -7.88 1.06
CA GLY A 22 -24.23 -8.54 -0.25
C GLY A 22 -22.94 -9.30 -0.52
N ASP A 23 -22.61 -9.50 -1.79
CA ASP A 23 -21.57 -10.43 -2.24
C ASP A 23 -20.20 -9.79 -2.49
N THR A 24 -20.01 -8.56 -2.07
CA THR A 24 -18.72 -7.85 -2.18
C THR A 24 -18.04 -7.74 -0.83
N ASP A 25 -16.71 -7.87 -0.82
CA ASP A 25 -15.89 -7.52 0.34
C ASP A 25 -15.80 -6.01 0.46
N ASN A 26 -15.91 -5.48 1.68
CA ASN A 26 -15.85 -4.06 2.00
C ASN A 26 -15.09 -3.88 3.31
N PHE A 27 -13.98 -3.14 3.28
CA PHE A 27 -13.08 -3.02 4.44
C PHE A 27 -12.26 -1.71 4.39
N SER A 28 -11.43 -1.45 5.40
CA SER A 28 -10.60 -0.24 5.55
C SER A 28 -11.37 1.06 5.37
N PRO A 29 -12.44 1.31 6.16
CA PRO A 29 -13.24 2.53 6.03
C PRO A 29 -12.49 3.76 6.52
N VAL A 30 -12.72 4.88 5.83
CA VAL A 30 -12.25 6.21 6.19
C VAL A 30 -13.44 7.17 6.15
N VAL A 31 -13.73 7.82 7.27
CA VAL A 31 -14.78 8.85 7.33
C VAL A 31 -14.23 10.14 6.74
N LEU A 32 -14.90 10.66 5.73
CA LEU A 32 -14.54 11.90 5.06
C LEU A 32 -15.07 13.14 5.83
N PRO A 33 -14.50 14.33 5.63
CA PRO A 33 -15.03 15.57 6.23
C PRO A 33 -16.49 15.86 5.85
N SER A 34 -16.98 15.33 4.73
CA SER A 34 -18.39 15.41 4.32
C SER A 34 -19.32 14.50 5.12
N GLY A 35 -18.78 13.61 5.95
CA GLY A 35 -19.51 12.55 6.63
C GLY A 35 -19.68 11.27 5.80
N GLU A 36 -19.40 11.30 4.50
CA GLU A 36 -19.39 10.10 3.67
C GLU A 36 -18.23 9.17 4.04
N ILE A 37 -18.30 7.92 3.61
CA ILE A 37 -17.30 6.91 3.93
C ILE A 37 -16.62 6.45 2.64
N LEU A 38 -15.30 6.61 2.60
CA LEU A 38 -14.44 5.99 1.60
C LEU A 38 -13.96 4.64 2.16
N PHE A 39 -13.83 3.63 1.31
CA PHE A 39 -13.43 2.28 1.73
C PHE A 39 -12.87 1.47 0.56
N LEU A 40 -12.29 0.32 0.85
CA LEU A 40 -11.90 -0.65 -0.16
C LEU A 40 -13.03 -1.64 -0.43
N SER A 41 -13.24 -1.97 -1.72
CA SER A 41 -14.30 -2.89 -2.11
C SER A 41 -13.95 -3.71 -3.34
N THR A 42 -14.43 -4.95 -3.39
CA THR A 42 -14.36 -5.81 -4.58
C THR A 42 -15.49 -5.54 -5.60
N ARG A 43 -16.32 -4.50 -5.38
CA ARG A 43 -17.49 -4.17 -6.25
C ARG A 43 -17.14 -3.77 -7.68
N ARG A 44 -15.91 -3.26 -7.91
CA ARG A 44 -15.42 -3.00 -9.25
C ARG A 44 -15.46 -4.25 -10.11
N GLY A 45 -15.26 -5.44 -9.51
CA GLY A 45 -15.11 -6.71 -10.22
C GLY A 45 -13.72 -6.92 -10.78
N GLY A 46 -13.51 -8.08 -11.39
CA GLY A 46 -12.24 -8.50 -11.97
C GLY A 46 -11.33 -9.21 -10.97
N TYR A 47 -10.22 -9.73 -11.50
CA TYR A 47 -9.24 -10.51 -10.75
C TYR A 47 -7.83 -9.96 -10.99
N HIS A 48 -6.99 -9.97 -9.97
CA HIS A 48 -5.58 -9.64 -10.16
C HIS A 48 -4.82 -10.81 -10.82
N ARG A 49 -3.67 -10.50 -11.40
CA ARG A 49 -2.88 -11.44 -12.21
C ARG A 49 -1.86 -12.24 -11.42
N CYS A 50 -1.60 -11.88 -10.16
CA CYS A 50 -0.61 -12.54 -9.33
C CYS A 50 -1.26 -13.66 -8.50
N GLY A 51 -0.50 -14.71 -8.21
CA GLY A 51 -0.94 -15.82 -7.37
C GLY A 51 -1.67 -16.94 -8.13
N ARG A 52 -2.17 -17.89 -7.35
CA ARG A 52 -2.90 -19.05 -7.87
C ARG A 52 -4.39 -18.89 -7.63
N GLY A 53 -5.16 -18.97 -8.69
CA GLY A 53 -6.62 -18.91 -8.65
C GLY A 53 -7.17 -17.48 -8.64
N PRO A 54 -8.49 -17.35 -8.70
CA PRO A 54 -9.12 -16.04 -8.78
C PRO A 54 -9.05 -15.34 -7.41
N CYS A 55 -8.44 -14.18 -7.39
CA CYS A 55 -8.50 -13.25 -6.27
C CYS A 55 -9.12 -11.95 -6.75
N PHE A 56 -10.24 -11.57 -6.17
CA PHE A 56 -10.96 -10.37 -6.56
C PHE A 56 -10.13 -9.11 -6.28
N VAL A 57 -10.10 -8.22 -7.26
CA VAL A 57 -9.48 -6.91 -7.11
C VAL A 57 -10.34 -6.05 -6.19
N TYR A 58 -9.71 -5.36 -5.25
CA TYR A 58 -10.35 -4.36 -4.42
C TYR A 58 -9.72 -2.99 -4.66
N THR A 59 -10.57 -2.01 -4.85
CA THR A 59 -10.22 -0.63 -5.14
C THR A 59 -11.05 0.33 -4.29
N LEU A 60 -10.75 1.62 -4.37
CA LEU A 60 -11.50 2.64 -3.64
C LEU A 60 -12.95 2.67 -4.08
N ALA A 61 -13.82 2.72 -3.09
CA ALA A 61 -15.25 2.91 -3.20
C ALA A 61 -15.73 3.94 -2.16
N ARG A 62 -16.90 4.49 -2.36
CA ARG A 62 -17.49 5.52 -1.50
C ARG A 62 -18.97 5.26 -1.28
N MET A 63 -19.49 5.63 -0.11
CA MET A 63 -20.90 5.55 0.24
C MET A 63 -21.29 6.71 1.14
N GLY A 64 -22.58 6.95 1.28
CA GLY A 64 -23.12 7.88 2.27
C GLY A 64 -22.87 7.43 3.72
N ALA A 65 -23.02 8.33 4.68
CA ALA A 65 -22.76 8.07 6.10
C ALA A 65 -23.60 6.92 6.69
N GLY A 66 -24.78 6.70 6.17
CA GLY A 66 -25.67 5.59 6.55
C GLY A 66 -25.48 4.31 5.75
N GLY A 67 -24.52 4.27 4.82
CA GLY A 67 -24.30 3.15 3.91
C GLY A 67 -25.02 3.27 2.57
N GLU A 68 -25.58 4.45 2.25
CA GLU A 68 -26.33 4.69 1.03
C GLU A 68 -25.41 4.75 -0.20
N ASP A 69 -25.94 4.32 -1.35
CA ASP A 69 -25.32 4.43 -2.67
C ASP A 69 -23.83 4.04 -2.73
N PRO A 70 -23.48 2.83 -2.32
CA PRO A 70 -22.09 2.40 -2.36
C PRO A 70 -21.62 2.19 -3.82
N ARG A 71 -20.61 2.94 -4.26
CA ARG A 71 -20.11 2.95 -5.63
C ARG A 71 -18.58 2.97 -5.71
N SER A 72 -18.01 2.37 -6.76
CA SER A 72 -16.58 2.47 -7.05
C SER A 72 -16.21 3.90 -7.44
N VAL A 73 -15.08 4.37 -6.95
CA VAL A 73 -14.48 5.66 -7.32
C VAL A 73 -13.06 5.51 -7.90
N SER A 74 -12.50 4.31 -7.84
CA SER A 74 -11.28 3.95 -8.53
C SER A 74 -11.50 2.72 -9.40
N PHE A 75 -10.82 2.68 -10.55
CA PHE A 75 -10.93 1.62 -11.57
C PHE A 75 -9.55 1.05 -11.93
N HIS A 76 -8.61 1.14 -11.00
CA HIS A 76 -7.27 0.60 -11.18
C HIS A 76 -7.29 -0.90 -11.46
N GLU A 77 -6.29 -1.40 -12.15
CA GLU A 77 -6.27 -2.79 -12.65
C GLU A 77 -6.00 -3.84 -11.57
N THR A 78 -5.27 -3.49 -10.51
CA THR A 78 -4.99 -4.36 -9.37
C THR A 78 -5.43 -3.71 -8.05
N HIS A 79 -4.87 -4.20 -6.93
CA HIS A 79 -5.26 -3.76 -5.60
C HIS A 79 -4.83 -2.33 -5.25
N GLU A 80 -5.63 -1.72 -4.44
CA GLU A 80 -5.33 -0.51 -3.67
C GLU A 80 -5.46 -0.83 -2.18
N TRP A 81 -4.65 -0.21 -1.31
CA TRP A 81 -4.61 -0.51 0.12
C TRP A 81 -4.56 0.75 0.97
N ASP A 82 -4.97 0.59 2.21
CA ASP A 82 -4.76 1.49 3.35
C ASP A 82 -5.09 2.96 3.10
N PRO A 83 -6.26 3.28 2.53
CA PRO A 83 -6.64 4.66 2.31
C PRO A 83 -6.65 5.45 3.62
N SER A 84 -6.17 6.68 3.57
CA SER A 84 -6.28 7.63 4.68
C SER A 84 -6.40 9.06 4.19
N LEU A 85 -6.86 9.96 5.07
CA LEU A 85 -6.99 11.37 4.73
C LEU A 85 -5.67 12.11 4.90
N LEU A 86 -5.34 12.94 3.92
CA LEU A 86 -4.34 13.99 4.04
C LEU A 86 -4.94 15.25 4.68
N ASN A 87 -4.07 16.10 5.22
CA ASN A 87 -4.51 17.37 5.85
C ASN A 87 -5.16 18.36 4.86
N ASP A 88 -4.95 18.18 3.57
CA ASP A 88 -5.57 18.97 2.50
C ASP A 88 -6.90 18.42 1.99
N GLY A 89 -7.41 17.34 2.61
CA GLY A 89 -8.68 16.70 2.27
C GLY A 89 -8.60 15.68 1.13
N ARG A 90 -7.44 15.47 0.51
CA ARG A 90 -7.22 14.35 -0.40
C ARG A 90 -7.07 13.04 0.37
N VAL A 91 -7.17 11.94 -0.37
CA VAL A 91 -6.89 10.60 0.13
C VAL A 91 -5.51 10.18 -0.35
N VAL A 92 -4.70 9.60 0.54
CA VAL A 92 -3.48 8.87 0.20
C VAL A 92 -3.74 7.39 0.38
N TYR A 93 -3.18 6.57 -0.51
CA TYR A 93 -3.36 5.11 -0.49
C TYR A 93 -2.17 4.43 -1.16
N THR A 94 -1.94 3.18 -0.85
CA THR A 94 -0.98 2.36 -1.57
C THR A 94 -1.65 1.80 -2.82
N ARG A 95 -0.97 1.88 -3.96
CA ARG A 95 -1.43 1.32 -5.22
C ARG A 95 -0.38 0.40 -5.81
N TRP A 96 -0.81 -0.77 -6.24
CA TRP A 96 0.03 -1.74 -6.90
C TRP A 96 -0.02 -1.59 -8.42
N ASP A 97 1.08 -1.19 -9.01
CA ASP A 97 1.23 -1.13 -10.46
C ASP A 97 1.83 -2.44 -10.98
N TYR A 98 0.97 -3.39 -11.35
CA TYR A 98 1.39 -4.66 -11.95
C TYR A 98 1.53 -4.52 -13.47
N VAL A 99 2.61 -3.85 -13.89
CA VAL A 99 2.88 -3.49 -15.28
C VAL A 99 4.27 -3.97 -15.72
N ASP A 100 4.61 -3.83 -17.00
CA ASP A 100 5.82 -4.39 -17.60
C ASP A 100 7.13 -3.86 -17.00
N ARG A 101 7.14 -2.72 -16.35
CA ARG A 101 8.35 -2.16 -15.72
C ARG A 101 8.86 -2.97 -14.53
N ASN A 102 8.01 -3.59 -13.75
CA ASN A 102 8.28 -4.61 -12.74
C ASN A 102 7.00 -4.93 -11.96
N ALA A 103 6.61 -6.19 -11.92
CA ALA A 103 5.36 -6.61 -11.27
C ALA A 103 5.43 -6.67 -9.73
N VAL A 104 6.63 -6.73 -9.16
CA VAL A 104 6.88 -6.95 -7.73
C VAL A 104 7.19 -5.66 -6.99
N HIS A 105 7.92 -4.75 -7.61
CA HIS A 105 8.13 -3.40 -7.12
C HIS A 105 6.90 -2.51 -7.37
N TYR A 106 6.95 -1.27 -6.96
CA TYR A 106 5.92 -0.26 -7.23
C TYR A 106 4.56 -0.53 -6.58
N GLN A 107 4.58 -0.88 -5.29
CA GLN A 107 3.44 -0.74 -4.40
C GLN A 107 3.62 0.56 -3.62
N GLN A 108 3.39 1.65 -4.32
CA GLN A 108 3.80 2.98 -3.89
C GLN A 108 2.60 3.86 -3.55
N LEU A 109 2.88 5.05 -3.04
CA LEU A 109 1.84 5.96 -2.57
C LEU A 109 1.26 6.80 -3.70
N TRP A 110 -0.05 6.75 -3.80
CA TRP A 110 -0.86 7.57 -4.68
C TRP A 110 -1.80 8.46 -3.88
N SER A 111 -2.26 9.52 -4.48
CA SER A 111 -3.31 10.36 -3.89
C SER A 111 -4.38 10.70 -4.92
N ALA A 112 -5.61 10.87 -4.44
CA ALA A 112 -6.76 11.26 -5.24
C ALA A 112 -7.68 12.18 -4.45
N PHE A 113 -8.61 12.84 -5.12
CA PHE A 113 -9.76 13.42 -4.43
C PHE A 113 -10.68 12.31 -3.91
N PRO A 114 -11.51 12.58 -2.89
CA PRO A 114 -12.41 11.57 -2.33
C PRO A 114 -13.43 10.99 -3.32
N ASP A 115 -13.67 11.65 -4.45
CA ASP A 115 -14.50 11.16 -5.56
C ASP A 115 -13.75 10.28 -6.57
N GLY A 116 -12.45 10.04 -6.32
CA GLY A 116 -11.54 9.31 -7.21
C GLY A 116 -10.88 10.17 -8.30
N GLY A 117 -11.27 11.42 -8.42
CA GLY A 117 -10.70 12.34 -9.40
C GLY A 117 -9.25 12.71 -9.09
N ASN A 118 -8.51 13.15 -10.13
CA ASN A 118 -7.12 13.61 -10.03
C ASN A 118 -6.20 12.61 -9.31
N ALA A 119 -6.33 11.33 -9.62
CA ALA A 119 -5.42 10.30 -9.13
C ALA A 119 -4.01 10.57 -9.66
N ARG A 120 -3.05 10.70 -8.75
CA ARG A 120 -1.67 11.02 -9.08
C ARG A 120 -0.71 10.39 -8.09
N ILE A 121 0.52 10.21 -8.52
CA ILE A 121 1.58 9.78 -7.60
C ILE A 121 1.70 10.75 -6.42
N TYR A 122 1.81 10.20 -5.24
CA TYR A 122 2.20 10.94 -4.05
C TYR A 122 3.70 10.79 -3.82
N TYR A 123 4.21 9.55 -3.86
CA TYR A 123 5.63 9.26 -3.75
C TYR A 123 5.93 7.86 -4.31
N GLY A 124 7.06 7.72 -5.00
CA GLY A 124 7.73 6.45 -5.25
C GLY A 124 7.57 5.88 -6.67
N ASN A 125 6.95 6.61 -7.62
CA ASN A 125 6.68 6.08 -8.95
C ASN A 125 7.91 5.58 -9.73
N ASN A 126 9.08 6.15 -9.48
CA ASN A 126 10.36 5.73 -10.03
C ASN A 126 11.37 5.38 -8.93
N THR A 127 10.89 5.05 -7.74
CA THR A 127 11.73 4.67 -6.61
C THR A 127 11.77 3.17 -6.51
N TRP A 128 12.96 2.61 -6.66
CA TRP A 128 13.17 1.17 -6.62
C TRP A 128 13.05 0.62 -5.19
N ASN A 129 13.59 1.33 -4.23
CA ASN A 129 13.59 0.97 -2.82
C ASN A 129 13.14 2.16 -1.96
N PRO A 130 12.11 2.02 -1.12
CA PRO A 130 11.38 0.80 -0.74
C PRO A 130 10.49 0.26 -1.86
N THR A 131 10.31 -1.04 -1.90
CA THR A 131 9.49 -1.73 -2.90
C THR A 131 8.00 -1.59 -2.64
N GLY A 132 7.60 -1.46 -1.37
CA GLY A 132 6.24 -1.21 -0.94
C GLY A 132 6.17 -0.22 0.22
N ILE A 133 5.14 0.62 0.22
CA ILE A 133 4.87 1.57 1.30
C ILE A 133 3.42 1.43 1.71
N TRP A 134 3.19 1.17 2.99
CA TRP A 134 1.93 0.74 3.56
C TRP A 134 1.49 1.67 4.69
N GLU A 135 0.18 1.67 4.96
CA GLU A 135 -0.44 2.32 6.12
C GLU A 135 -0.07 3.80 6.28
N ALA A 136 0.02 4.51 5.17
CA ALA A 136 0.36 5.93 5.19
C ALA A 136 -0.65 6.75 6.01
N ARG A 137 -0.15 7.63 6.87
CA ARG A 137 -0.97 8.51 7.73
C ARG A 137 -0.40 9.92 7.73
N ALA A 138 -1.27 10.90 7.53
CA ALA A 138 -0.89 12.29 7.63
C ALA A 138 -0.49 12.66 9.08
N ILE A 139 0.57 13.44 9.21
CA ILE A 139 0.95 14.02 10.49
C ILE A 139 0.14 15.31 10.68
N PRO A 140 -0.63 15.45 11.77
CA PRO A 140 -1.43 16.65 12.00
C PRO A 140 -0.60 17.93 11.93
N GLY A 141 -1.08 18.91 11.16
CA GLY A 141 -0.41 20.20 11.00
C GLY A 141 0.88 20.17 10.18
N SER A 142 1.17 19.09 9.48
CA SER A 142 2.37 18.92 8.64
C SER A 142 2.00 18.51 7.22
N SER A 143 2.86 18.84 6.25
CA SER A 143 2.78 18.28 4.88
C SER A 143 3.35 16.87 4.78
N ARG A 144 4.02 16.40 5.82
CA ARG A 144 4.64 15.07 5.87
C ARG A 144 3.64 13.99 6.26
N ILE A 145 3.92 12.79 5.85
CA ILE A 145 3.21 11.58 6.26
C ILE A 145 4.17 10.61 6.94
N MET A 146 3.61 9.74 7.75
CA MET A 146 4.30 8.57 8.30
C MET A 146 3.74 7.32 7.62
N ALA A 147 4.60 6.35 7.34
CA ALA A 147 4.22 5.09 6.69
C ALA A 147 5.17 3.96 7.10
N THR A 148 4.84 2.74 6.70
CA THR A 148 5.69 1.56 6.86
C THR A 148 6.28 1.18 5.51
N ALA A 149 7.61 1.13 5.39
CA ALA A 149 8.30 0.53 4.27
C ALA A 149 8.41 -0.98 4.50
N ALA A 150 7.78 -1.78 3.64
CA ALA A 150 7.68 -3.23 3.81
C ALA A 150 7.81 -3.97 2.47
N PRO A 151 8.09 -5.29 2.48
CA PRO A 151 8.24 -6.08 1.27
C PRO A 151 6.89 -6.34 0.59
N HIS A 152 6.96 -6.78 -0.66
CA HIS A 152 5.79 -7.27 -1.41
C HIS A 152 5.25 -8.60 -0.86
N HIS A 153 6.14 -9.54 -0.57
CA HIS A 153 5.79 -10.84 -0.02
C HIS A 153 6.31 -11.00 1.42
N GLY A 154 5.79 -12.02 2.10
CA GLY A 154 6.16 -12.34 3.47
C GLY A 154 5.37 -11.54 4.49
N MET A 155 5.99 -11.23 5.60
CA MET A 155 5.36 -10.40 6.62
C MET A 155 5.44 -8.92 6.23
N SER A 156 4.29 -8.26 6.18
CA SER A 156 4.18 -6.82 5.91
C SER A 156 4.67 -5.99 7.11
N ALA A 157 5.92 -6.19 7.50
CA ALA A 157 6.59 -5.49 8.57
C ALA A 157 7.90 -4.91 8.05
N GLY A 158 8.25 -3.72 8.51
CA GLY A 158 9.45 -3.05 8.05
C GLY A 158 9.73 -1.75 8.80
N SER A 159 10.55 -0.91 8.21
CA SER A 159 10.94 0.35 8.82
C SER A 159 9.81 1.38 8.79
N VAL A 160 9.57 2.05 9.90
CA VAL A 160 8.72 3.24 9.93
C VAL A 160 9.48 4.39 9.28
N ILE A 161 8.85 5.04 8.33
CA ILE A 161 9.41 6.13 7.54
C ILE A 161 8.56 7.40 7.61
N LEU A 162 9.22 8.55 7.45
CA LEU A 162 8.57 9.80 7.07
C LEU A 162 8.77 10.03 5.58
N VAL A 163 7.72 10.53 4.92
CA VAL A 163 7.78 10.99 3.54
C VAL A 163 7.48 12.49 3.51
N ASP A 164 8.41 13.26 2.98
CA ASP A 164 8.33 14.72 2.82
C ASP A 164 8.39 15.08 1.34
N THR A 165 7.24 15.21 0.72
CA THR A 165 7.14 15.48 -0.72
C THR A 165 7.58 16.89 -1.12
N SER A 166 7.88 17.79 -0.17
CA SER A 166 8.52 19.06 -0.47
C SER A 166 9.98 18.90 -0.94
N ARG A 167 10.58 17.73 -0.65
CA ARG A 167 11.95 17.36 -1.04
C ARG A 167 12.01 16.52 -2.32
N GLY A 168 10.86 16.28 -2.95
CA GLY A 168 10.72 15.47 -4.16
C GLY A 168 9.66 14.38 -3.99
N VAL A 169 9.37 13.68 -5.08
CA VAL A 169 8.35 12.61 -5.11
C VAL A 169 8.95 11.24 -5.43
N ASP A 170 10.26 11.17 -5.59
CA ASP A 170 11.02 9.95 -5.89
C ASP A 170 12.40 9.96 -5.20
N GLY A 171 13.02 8.79 -5.09
CA GLY A 171 14.34 8.59 -4.53
C GLY A 171 14.37 8.75 -3.01
N SER A 172 15.59 8.82 -2.46
CA SER A 172 15.82 8.84 -1.01
C SER A 172 15.59 10.21 -0.36
N ALA A 173 15.73 11.30 -1.12
CA ALA A 173 15.67 12.65 -0.57
C ALA A 173 14.39 12.97 0.24
N PRO A 174 13.19 12.53 -0.16
CA PRO A 174 11.96 12.70 0.62
C PRO A 174 11.87 11.85 1.87
N LEU A 175 12.69 10.80 2.00
CA LEU A 175 12.53 9.78 3.02
C LEU A 175 13.39 10.07 4.27
N THR A 176 12.84 9.74 5.42
CA THR A 176 13.59 9.68 6.69
C THR A 176 13.14 8.43 7.45
N ARG A 177 14.07 7.54 7.78
CA ARG A 177 13.77 6.37 8.60
C ARG A 177 13.65 6.78 10.06
N LEU A 178 12.52 6.45 10.68
CA LEU A 178 12.30 6.66 12.12
C LEU A 178 12.80 5.50 12.96
N THR A 179 12.82 4.30 12.38
CA THR A 179 13.34 3.08 12.99
C THR A 179 14.51 2.55 12.16
N PRO A 180 15.69 3.22 12.17
CA PRO A 180 16.82 2.85 11.33
C PRO A 180 17.41 1.48 11.66
N GLU A 181 17.19 0.97 12.86
CA GLU A 181 17.57 -0.36 13.32
C GLU A 181 16.69 -1.48 12.75
N VAL A 182 15.50 -1.15 12.27
CA VAL A 182 14.61 -2.11 11.63
C VAL A 182 15.00 -2.30 10.17
N ARG A 183 15.01 -3.53 9.69
CA ARG A 183 15.34 -3.86 8.33
C ARG A 183 14.45 -3.10 7.35
N PHE A 184 15.08 -2.59 6.30
CA PHE A 184 14.40 -1.98 5.15
C PHE A 184 14.23 -3.10 4.11
N PRO A 185 13.06 -3.75 4.06
CA PRO A 185 12.93 -5.00 3.35
C PRO A 185 12.85 -4.79 1.85
N GLU A 186 13.44 -5.72 1.14
CA GLU A 186 13.27 -5.87 -0.29
C GLU A 186 11.99 -6.60 -0.63
N SER A 187 11.67 -6.56 -1.91
CA SER A 187 10.43 -7.05 -2.46
C SER A 187 10.08 -8.48 -2.08
N GLU A 188 11.01 -9.39 -2.17
CA GLU A 188 10.78 -10.82 -1.92
C GLU A 188 11.45 -11.31 -0.63
N SER A 189 11.90 -10.39 0.22
CA SER A 189 12.57 -10.77 1.45
C SER A 189 11.64 -11.49 2.41
N PRO A 190 11.91 -12.73 2.78
CA PRO A 190 11.14 -13.45 3.78
C PRO A 190 11.39 -12.94 5.20
N LEU A 191 12.38 -12.08 5.39
CA LEU A 191 12.85 -11.65 6.71
C LEU A 191 12.78 -10.12 6.84
N ALA A 192 11.62 -9.63 7.25
CA ALA A 192 11.43 -8.23 7.63
C ALA A 192 12.06 -7.90 9.01
N PHE A 193 12.72 -8.84 9.66
CA PHE A 193 13.21 -8.71 11.03
C PHE A 193 14.73 -8.60 11.10
N GLY A 194 15.18 -7.77 12.01
CA GLY A 194 16.59 -7.55 12.31
C GLY A 194 17.15 -6.24 11.72
N PRO A 195 18.38 -5.89 12.14
CA PRO A 195 19.03 -4.67 11.65
C PRO A 195 19.28 -4.75 10.14
N ASN A 196 19.20 -3.62 9.50
CA ASN A 196 19.52 -3.51 8.08
C ASN A 196 20.99 -3.89 7.87
N PRO A 197 21.33 -4.79 6.94
CA PRO A 197 22.74 -5.04 6.61
C PRO A 197 23.43 -3.76 6.17
N ALA A 198 24.72 -3.66 6.47
CA ALA A 198 25.53 -2.52 6.02
C ALA A 198 25.45 -2.40 4.47
N GLY A 199 25.13 -1.21 3.98
CA GLY A 199 24.98 -0.94 2.55
C GLY A 199 23.53 -1.03 2.03
N TYR A 200 22.58 -1.46 2.87
CA TYR A 200 21.17 -1.46 2.54
C TYR A 200 20.50 -0.18 3.07
N ASP A 201 20.46 0.83 2.28
CA ASP A 201 19.69 2.05 2.52
C ASP A 201 18.86 2.43 1.30
N PHE A 202 18.23 3.60 1.33
CA PHE A 202 17.37 4.08 0.25
C PHE A 202 18.10 4.26 -1.09
N ASP A 203 19.41 4.49 -1.04
CA ASP A 203 20.22 4.84 -2.21
C ASP A 203 20.90 3.64 -2.85
N THR A 204 20.84 2.47 -2.21
CA THR A 204 21.39 1.25 -2.79
C THR A 204 20.43 0.74 -3.86
N PRO A 205 20.70 0.90 -5.16
CA PRO A 205 19.88 0.28 -6.18
C PRO A 205 20.01 -1.22 -6.03
N SER A 206 18.93 -1.88 -5.71
CA SER A 206 18.85 -3.31 -5.90
C SER A 206 18.94 -3.55 -7.40
N THR A 207 20.04 -4.04 -7.87
CA THR A 207 20.25 -4.36 -9.30
C THR A 207 19.47 -5.59 -9.72
N HIS A 208 18.90 -6.31 -8.77
CA HIS A 208 18.10 -7.52 -8.99
C HIS A 208 16.87 -7.49 -8.08
N SER A 209 15.73 -7.91 -8.60
CA SER A 209 14.49 -8.10 -7.83
C SER A 209 14.64 -9.13 -6.69
N TRP A 210 15.78 -9.77 -6.58
CA TRP A 210 16.11 -10.88 -5.69
C TRP A 210 17.35 -10.60 -4.81
N SER A 211 17.82 -9.39 -4.75
CA SER A 211 19.09 -9.04 -4.11
C SER A 211 19.01 -8.97 -2.57
N SER A 212 18.53 -10.04 -1.91
CA SER A 212 19.03 -10.30 -0.57
C SER A 212 20.33 -11.10 -0.67
N PRO A 213 21.34 -10.86 0.20
CA PRO A 213 22.56 -11.68 0.21
C PRO A 213 22.28 -13.18 0.29
N LEU A 214 21.15 -13.58 0.88
CA LEU A 214 20.72 -14.98 0.95
C LEU A 214 20.19 -15.49 -0.40
N VAL A 215 19.59 -14.64 -1.21
CA VAL A 215 19.07 -15.01 -2.54
C VAL A 215 20.21 -15.04 -3.56
N GLU A 216 21.16 -14.13 -3.48
CA GLU A 216 22.38 -14.20 -4.28
C GLU A 216 23.16 -15.48 -3.99
N GLN A 217 23.33 -15.82 -2.71
CA GLN A 217 23.98 -17.05 -2.30
C GLN A 217 23.21 -18.31 -2.76
N TRP A 218 21.88 -18.26 -2.78
CA TRP A 218 21.05 -19.33 -3.30
C TRP A 218 21.12 -19.43 -4.83
N ALA A 219 21.08 -18.30 -5.53
CA ALA A 219 21.20 -18.25 -6.99
C ALA A 219 22.58 -18.76 -7.46
N GLU A 220 23.65 -18.42 -6.76
CA GLU A 220 24.99 -18.94 -7.03
C GLU A 220 25.09 -20.46 -6.87
N GLN A 221 24.31 -21.02 -5.92
CA GLN A 221 24.31 -22.46 -5.63
C GLN A 221 23.39 -23.28 -6.57
N THR A 222 22.37 -22.64 -7.13
CA THR A 222 21.29 -23.35 -7.86
C THR A 222 21.29 -23.13 -9.36
N VAL A 223 21.95 -22.10 -9.86
CA VAL A 223 22.10 -21.89 -11.32
C VAL A 223 23.30 -22.68 -11.82
N PRO A 224 23.12 -23.58 -12.80
CA PRO A 224 24.22 -24.28 -13.44
C PRO A 224 25.26 -23.32 -14.03
N GLU A 225 26.52 -23.67 -13.97
CA GLU A 225 27.62 -22.81 -14.48
C GLU A 225 27.47 -22.45 -15.96
N GLU A 226 26.74 -23.26 -16.72
CA GLU A 226 26.45 -23.06 -18.16
C GLU A 226 25.41 -21.97 -18.44
N GLU A 227 24.70 -21.46 -17.40
CA GLU A 227 23.70 -20.39 -17.49
C GLU A 227 24.14 -19.08 -16.81
N LYS A 228 25.37 -19.02 -16.29
CA LYS A 228 26.00 -17.83 -15.75
C LYS A 228 26.79 -17.12 -16.85
#